data_4ee0afb17c130e089983e09fe15c7de8
#
_entry.id   4ee0afb17c130e089983e09fe15c7de8
#
_cell.length_a   1.000
_cell.length_b   1.000
_cell.length_c   1.000
_cell.angle_alpha   90.00
_cell.angle_beta   90.00
_cell.angle_gamma   90.00
#
_symmetry.space_group_name_H-M   'P 1'
#
loop_
_entity.id
_entity.type
_entity.pdbx_description
1 polymer ?
#
loop_
_entity_poly.entity_id
_entity_poly.type
_entity_poly.pdbx_seq_one_letter_code
_entity_poly.pdbx_strand_id
1 'polypeptide(L)'
;MNSKTYASITLVSTLFFAASAFAQSTPRYIRFTGVPQSVKGAFYLPDAPQPAPHIGILVMHRTSNFMNALACTELSKRGFAVLCMNPRSDNNEALVRFETVPLDVRAGMEFLKRQPGITRIVLWGWSGGGATMTLYESVAENGPSVCQGPKKLVQCGNELMGLPRADGLILVDAHPGNPVNGVRNVNPAITNENRPDQVDPMLDPFNSRNGYNPTGPSSYSGEFKKRYFKAQADRMNRLIDLALEKQSLMKAGKSSYPDDDAFVVPRGVGGRLMQLDPGIHHATVKPQKLLKNNGTIVTQVVESVRKASPQLKSQNATFEDGTLFLTIKSFLSANAIRATDSMDGIDYCSSNNAPPCHLPKIHIPLLVAAMGAHYFIRDNEIHYDVAASPDKDFVVIEGAEHGQTPCVPCETSPGQYSDTVKNFYDYTRDWLNKRF
;
A
#
# COMPACT_ATOMS: atom_id res chain seq x y z
N MET A 1 -83.79 -32.06 -9.63
CA MET A 1 -83.06 -31.46 -8.52
C MET A 1 -81.69 -31.13 -9.05
N ASN A 2 -81.46 -29.83 -9.36
CA ASN A 2 -80.19 -29.34 -9.97
C ASN A 2 -79.28 -28.84 -8.88
N SER A 3 -78.12 -29.46 -8.69
CA SER A 3 -77.04 -28.93 -7.85
C SER A 3 -76.07 -28.12 -8.73
N LYS A 4 -75.99 -26.82 -8.47
CA LYS A 4 -74.99 -25.94 -9.09
C LYS A 4 -73.74 -25.94 -8.18
N THR A 5 -72.64 -26.37 -8.75
CA THR A 5 -71.32 -26.32 -8.14
C THR A 5 -70.67 -24.98 -8.52
N TYR A 6 -70.35 -24.13 -7.50
CA TYR A 6 -69.59 -22.90 -7.68
C TYR A 6 -68.09 -23.19 -7.55
N ALA A 7 -67.34 -22.94 -8.61
CA ALA A 7 -65.84 -23.01 -8.56
C ALA A 7 -65.33 -21.62 -8.14
N SER A 8 -64.66 -21.59 -6.99
CA SER A 8 -63.95 -20.38 -6.53
C SER A 8 -62.55 -20.33 -7.21
N ILE A 9 -62.34 -19.31 -7.98
CA ILE A 9 -60.99 -19.00 -8.57
C ILE A 9 -60.26 -18.10 -7.58
N THR A 10 -59.20 -18.67 -6.97
CA THR A 10 -58.29 -17.90 -6.11
C THR A 10 -57.21 -17.31 -6.99
N LEU A 11 -57.24 -15.98 -7.17
CA LEU A 11 -56.19 -15.24 -7.87
C LEU A 11 -54.96 -15.09 -6.95
N VAL A 12 -53.88 -15.82 -7.22
CA VAL A 12 -52.60 -15.64 -6.53
C VAL A 12 -51.85 -14.53 -7.27
N SER A 13 -51.80 -13.34 -6.67
CA SER A 13 -50.98 -12.23 -7.16
C SER A 13 -49.53 -12.46 -6.73
N THR A 14 -48.70 -12.93 -7.64
CA THR A 14 -47.24 -12.99 -7.47
C THR A 14 -46.67 -11.59 -7.65
N LEU A 15 -46.31 -10.93 -6.53
CA LEU A 15 -45.51 -9.71 -6.55
C LEU A 15 -44.06 -10.09 -6.95
N PHE A 16 -43.70 -9.81 -8.20
CA PHE A 16 -42.31 -9.80 -8.64
C PHE A 16 -41.65 -8.55 -8.03
N PHE A 17 -40.88 -8.72 -6.99
CA PHE A 17 -39.86 -7.75 -6.60
C PHE A 17 -38.77 -7.82 -7.68
N ALA A 18 -38.78 -6.90 -8.61
CA ALA A 18 -37.65 -6.63 -9.47
C ALA A 18 -36.54 -6.05 -8.59
N ALA A 19 -35.61 -6.89 -8.15
CA ALA A 19 -34.32 -6.43 -7.63
C ALA A 19 -33.65 -5.70 -8.80
N SER A 20 -33.67 -4.37 -8.77
CA SER A 20 -32.87 -3.54 -9.65
C SER A 20 -31.41 -3.85 -9.33
N ALA A 21 -30.83 -4.81 -10.04
CA ALA A 21 -29.39 -4.95 -10.11
C ALA A 21 -28.90 -3.65 -10.74
N PHE A 22 -28.37 -2.73 -9.95
CA PHE A 22 -27.66 -1.55 -10.45
C PHE A 22 -26.51 -2.08 -11.29
N ALA A 23 -26.63 -1.99 -12.59
CA ALA A 23 -25.57 -2.34 -13.51
C ALA A 23 -24.42 -1.36 -13.23
N GLN A 24 -23.31 -1.88 -12.74
CA GLN A 24 -22.11 -1.08 -12.52
C GLN A 24 -21.71 -0.46 -13.86
N SER A 25 -21.49 0.87 -13.90
CA SER A 25 -21.09 1.54 -15.13
C SER A 25 -19.79 0.94 -15.64
N THR A 26 -19.75 0.55 -16.91
CA THR A 26 -18.55 0.02 -17.55
C THR A 26 -17.49 1.12 -17.59
N PRO A 27 -16.28 0.92 -17.06
CA PRO A 27 -15.28 1.95 -17.07
C PRO A 27 -14.82 2.29 -18.49
N ARG A 28 -14.52 3.56 -18.75
CA ARG A 28 -13.88 3.98 -19.98
C ARG A 28 -12.36 3.74 -19.86
N TYR A 29 -11.80 2.90 -20.71
CA TYR A 29 -10.37 2.65 -20.74
C TYR A 29 -9.61 3.81 -21.40
N ILE A 30 -8.53 4.24 -20.75
CA ILE A 30 -7.73 5.41 -21.13
C ILE A 30 -6.32 4.96 -21.48
N ARG A 31 -5.84 5.41 -22.64
CA ARG A 31 -4.43 5.38 -23.03
C ARG A 31 -3.88 6.80 -22.93
N PHE A 32 -2.79 6.96 -22.19
CA PHE A 32 -2.16 8.26 -22.02
C PHE A 32 -1.11 8.49 -23.11
N THR A 33 -0.92 9.77 -23.50
CA THR A 33 0.15 10.21 -24.41
C THR A 33 1.32 10.77 -23.61
N GLY A 34 2.54 10.72 -24.17
CA GLY A 34 3.75 11.26 -23.51
C GLY A 34 4.30 10.42 -22.35
N VAL A 35 3.76 9.21 -22.16
CA VAL A 35 4.23 8.22 -21.18
C VAL A 35 4.34 6.84 -21.85
N PRO A 36 5.06 5.86 -21.27
CA PRO A 36 5.15 4.50 -21.82
C PRO A 36 3.76 3.87 -22.02
N GLN A 37 3.63 2.97 -23.00
CA GLN A 37 2.35 2.32 -23.35
C GLN A 37 1.75 1.48 -22.22
N SER A 38 2.55 1.02 -21.27
CA SER A 38 2.11 0.33 -20.06
C SER A 38 1.28 1.22 -19.15
N VAL A 39 1.48 2.54 -19.17
CA VAL A 39 0.68 3.49 -18.40
C VAL A 39 -0.69 3.63 -19.06
N LYS A 40 -1.69 3.12 -18.41
CA LYS A 40 -3.09 3.08 -18.86
C LYS A 40 -4.03 3.20 -17.66
N GLY A 41 -5.28 3.53 -17.90
CA GLY A 41 -6.26 3.70 -16.84
C GLY A 41 -7.64 3.19 -17.20
N ALA A 42 -8.45 3.03 -16.18
CA ALA A 42 -9.89 2.81 -16.24
C ALA A 42 -10.58 3.97 -15.51
N PHE A 43 -11.40 4.72 -16.22
CA PHE A 43 -12.10 5.87 -15.69
C PHE A 43 -13.55 5.50 -15.40
N TYR A 44 -13.91 5.54 -14.12
CA TYR A 44 -15.21 5.20 -13.56
C TYR A 44 -15.96 6.49 -13.27
N LEU A 45 -17.22 6.56 -13.72
CA LEU A 45 -18.14 7.63 -13.40
C LEU A 45 -19.29 7.09 -12.55
N PRO A 46 -19.94 7.94 -11.75
CA PRO A 46 -21.18 7.56 -11.06
C PRO A 46 -22.27 7.15 -12.06
N ASP A 47 -23.12 6.22 -11.64
CA ASP A 47 -24.30 5.86 -12.42
C ASP A 47 -25.31 7.04 -12.44
N ALA A 48 -25.92 7.30 -13.59
CA ALA A 48 -27.02 8.27 -13.69
C ALA A 48 -28.25 7.77 -12.88
N PRO A 49 -29.00 8.66 -12.24
CA PRO A 49 -29.07 10.12 -12.36
C PRO A 49 -28.36 10.90 -11.22
N GLN A 50 -27.12 10.58 -10.92
CA GLN A 50 -26.34 11.34 -9.94
C GLN A 50 -25.97 12.74 -10.51
N PRO A 51 -25.79 13.77 -9.65
CA PRO A 51 -25.17 15.03 -10.06
C PRO A 51 -23.81 14.77 -10.72
N ALA A 52 -23.44 15.60 -11.70
CA ALA A 52 -22.10 15.51 -12.30
C ALA A 52 -21.01 15.63 -11.22
N PRO A 53 -20.06 14.72 -11.14
CA PRO A 53 -19.03 14.74 -10.11
C PRO A 53 -18.12 15.94 -10.31
N HIS A 54 -17.80 16.66 -9.21
CA HIS A 54 -16.83 17.74 -9.22
C HIS A 54 -15.50 17.34 -8.56
N ILE A 55 -15.46 16.19 -7.90
CA ILE A 55 -14.26 15.61 -7.31
C ILE A 55 -13.80 14.44 -8.18
N GLY A 56 -12.56 14.53 -8.68
CA GLY A 56 -11.84 13.45 -9.33
C GLY A 56 -10.91 12.76 -8.34
N ILE A 57 -10.90 11.44 -8.31
CA ILE A 57 -9.99 10.66 -7.46
C ILE A 57 -9.03 9.87 -8.34
N LEU A 58 -7.73 10.02 -8.09
CA LEU A 58 -6.67 9.30 -8.81
C LEU A 58 -6.12 8.18 -7.94
N VAL A 59 -6.25 6.95 -8.41
CA VAL A 59 -5.81 5.71 -7.74
C VAL A 59 -4.70 5.07 -8.56
N MET A 60 -3.51 4.89 -8.00
CA MET A 60 -2.42 4.19 -8.66
C MET A 60 -1.43 3.59 -7.64
N HIS A 61 -0.83 2.46 -8.00
CA HIS A 61 0.27 1.81 -7.29
C HIS A 61 1.57 1.94 -8.10
N ARG A 62 2.75 1.69 -7.49
CA ARG A 62 4.04 1.75 -8.21
C ARG A 62 4.24 0.63 -9.23
N THR A 63 3.60 -0.53 -9.05
CA THR A 63 3.77 -1.73 -9.89
C THR A 63 2.49 -2.53 -10.11
N SER A 64 1.53 -2.53 -9.18
CA SER A 64 0.36 -3.41 -9.27
C SER A 64 -0.72 -2.86 -10.20
N ASN A 65 -1.46 -3.77 -10.82
CA ASN A 65 -2.64 -3.43 -11.61
C ASN A 65 -3.77 -2.94 -10.70
N PHE A 66 -4.07 -1.64 -10.79
CA PHE A 66 -5.12 -1.01 -10.01
C PHE A 66 -6.34 -0.57 -10.83
N MET A 67 -6.41 -0.94 -12.11
CA MET A 67 -7.54 -0.54 -12.95
C MET A 67 -8.90 -1.09 -12.50
N ASN A 68 -8.92 -2.12 -11.66
CA ASN A 68 -10.12 -2.72 -11.07
C ASN A 68 -10.04 -2.83 -9.53
N ALA A 69 -9.25 -1.98 -8.88
CA ALA A 69 -9.17 -1.95 -7.42
C ALA A 69 -10.55 -1.64 -6.80
N LEU A 70 -10.80 -2.13 -5.59
CA LEU A 70 -12.08 -1.94 -4.89
C LEU A 70 -12.49 -0.46 -4.79
N ALA A 71 -11.51 0.44 -4.56
CA ALA A 71 -11.73 1.87 -4.51
C ALA A 71 -12.37 2.44 -5.79
N CYS A 72 -12.08 1.86 -6.97
CA CYS A 72 -12.60 2.33 -8.25
C CYS A 72 -14.13 2.27 -8.30
N THR A 73 -14.66 1.14 -7.86
CA THR A 73 -16.10 0.86 -7.88
C THR A 73 -16.80 1.46 -6.67
N GLU A 74 -16.22 1.35 -5.49
CA GLU A 74 -16.86 1.83 -4.26
C GLU A 74 -16.95 3.36 -4.19
N LEU A 75 -15.94 4.07 -4.71
CA LEU A 75 -15.97 5.53 -4.75
C LEU A 75 -16.89 6.04 -5.89
N SER A 76 -16.88 5.39 -7.07
CA SER A 76 -17.78 5.79 -8.16
C SER A 76 -19.26 5.60 -7.79
N LYS A 77 -19.63 4.52 -7.11
CA LYS A 77 -20.98 4.32 -6.55
C LYS A 77 -21.40 5.43 -5.57
N ARG A 78 -20.44 6.12 -4.96
CA ARG A 78 -20.67 7.21 -3.99
C ARG A 78 -20.64 8.61 -4.60
N GLY A 79 -20.63 8.72 -5.94
CA GLY A 79 -20.77 9.98 -6.65
C GLY A 79 -19.46 10.63 -7.12
N PHE A 80 -18.32 9.93 -7.02
CA PHE A 80 -17.01 10.47 -7.45
C PHE A 80 -16.60 9.99 -8.85
N ALA A 81 -15.88 10.82 -9.58
CA ALA A 81 -15.18 10.40 -10.79
C ALA A 81 -13.84 9.76 -10.39
N VAL A 82 -13.61 8.50 -10.72
CA VAL A 82 -12.43 7.76 -10.25
C VAL A 82 -11.58 7.30 -11.43
N LEU A 83 -10.34 7.75 -11.49
CA LEU A 83 -9.35 7.28 -12.44
C LEU A 83 -8.40 6.28 -11.76
N CYS A 84 -8.53 5.02 -12.14
CA CYS A 84 -7.69 3.94 -11.66
C CYS A 84 -6.64 3.58 -12.69
N MET A 85 -5.34 3.66 -12.32
CA MET A 85 -4.25 3.58 -13.27
C MET A 85 -3.26 2.46 -12.96
N ASN A 86 -2.63 1.96 -14.03
CA ASN A 86 -1.42 1.16 -13.94
C ASN A 86 -0.20 2.04 -14.23
N PRO A 87 0.92 1.80 -13.52
CA PRO A 87 2.18 2.51 -13.74
C PRO A 87 2.96 1.93 -14.94
N ARG A 88 4.07 2.60 -15.30
CA ARG A 88 5.00 2.13 -16.34
C ARG A 88 5.61 0.76 -16.06
N SER A 89 5.74 0.38 -14.79
CA SER A 89 6.31 -0.89 -14.32
C SER A 89 5.22 -1.88 -13.91
N ASP A 90 4.09 -1.91 -14.64
CA ASP A 90 2.95 -2.79 -14.36
C ASP A 90 3.38 -4.24 -14.20
N ASN A 91 3.16 -4.81 -13.01
CA ASN A 91 3.55 -6.17 -12.59
C ASN A 91 5.03 -6.51 -12.76
N ASN A 92 5.92 -5.52 -12.85
CA ASN A 92 7.34 -5.73 -13.02
C ASN A 92 8.18 -5.00 -11.97
N GLU A 93 8.29 -5.60 -10.77
CA GLU A 93 9.11 -5.07 -9.67
C GLU A 93 10.60 -4.99 -10.03
N ALA A 94 11.09 -5.88 -10.90
CA ALA A 94 12.49 -5.93 -11.30
C ALA A 94 12.98 -4.69 -12.05
N LEU A 95 12.08 -3.92 -12.65
CA LEU A 95 12.42 -2.75 -13.45
C LEU A 95 11.92 -1.42 -12.87
N VAL A 96 11.46 -1.39 -11.63
CA VAL A 96 10.95 -0.15 -11.01
C VAL A 96 12.06 0.89 -10.88
N ARG A 97 11.80 2.07 -11.40
CA ARG A 97 12.55 3.30 -11.15
C ARG A 97 11.58 4.26 -10.44
N PHE A 98 11.59 4.19 -9.12
CA PHE A 98 10.57 4.84 -8.30
C PHE A 98 10.52 6.36 -8.50
N GLU A 99 11.69 6.98 -8.74
CA GLU A 99 11.83 8.41 -8.99
C GLU A 99 11.15 8.88 -10.28
N THR A 100 10.81 7.96 -11.20
CA THR A 100 10.11 8.30 -12.45
C THR A 100 8.60 8.08 -12.39
N VAL A 101 8.10 7.38 -11.37
CA VAL A 101 6.68 7.06 -11.20
C VAL A 101 5.80 8.32 -11.07
N PRO A 102 6.25 9.44 -10.46
CA PRO A 102 5.48 10.68 -10.45
C PRO A 102 5.07 11.21 -11.83
N LEU A 103 5.81 10.88 -12.90
CA LEU A 103 5.43 11.24 -14.27
C LEU A 103 4.17 10.50 -14.74
N ASP A 104 3.93 9.29 -14.24
CA ASP A 104 2.71 8.53 -14.56
C ASP A 104 1.51 9.12 -13.81
N VAL A 105 1.70 9.50 -12.53
CA VAL A 105 0.68 10.23 -11.75
C VAL A 105 0.34 11.54 -12.43
N ARG A 106 1.34 12.30 -12.94
CA ARG A 106 1.10 13.54 -13.70
C ARG A 106 0.16 13.32 -14.87
N ALA A 107 0.34 12.26 -15.65
CA ALA A 107 -0.53 11.97 -16.79
C ALA A 107 -2.00 11.78 -16.36
N GLY A 108 -2.23 11.12 -15.22
CA GLY A 108 -3.55 10.97 -14.63
C GLY A 108 -4.14 12.29 -14.11
N MET A 109 -3.32 13.11 -13.42
CA MET A 109 -3.73 14.43 -12.95
C MET A 109 -4.15 15.36 -14.11
N GLU A 110 -3.35 15.39 -15.17
CA GLU A 110 -3.66 16.18 -16.36
C GLU A 110 -4.90 15.66 -17.09
N PHE A 111 -5.14 14.34 -17.09
CA PHE A 111 -6.36 13.78 -17.63
C PHE A 111 -7.59 14.24 -16.82
N LEU A 112 -7.56 14.10 -15.50
CA LEU A 112 -8.68 14.52 -14.64
C LEU A 112 -8.96 16.02 -14.74
N LYS A 113 -7.94 16.87 -14.79
CA LYS A 113 -8.09 18.32 -14.99
C LYS A 113 -8.85 18.71 -16.27
N ARG A 114 -8.81 17.84 -17.29
CA ARG A 114 -9.54 18.08 -18.56
C ARG A 114 -10.96 17.49 -18.57
N GLN A 115 -11.39 16.77 -17.52
CA GLN A 115 -12.74 16.22 -17.50
C GLN A 115 -13.76 17.31 -17.15
N PRO A 116 -14.89 17.39 -17.89
CA PRO A 116 -15.94 18.34 -17.59
C PRO A 116 -16.44 18.18 -16.14
N GLY A 117 -16.62 19.29 -15.46
CA GLY A 117 -17.15 19.35 -14.09
C GLY A 117 -16.12 19.09 -12.98
N ILE A 118 -14.97 18.46 -13.25
CA ILE A 118 -13.94 18.19 -12.22
C ILE A 118 -13.23 19.49 -11.87
N THR A 119 -13.37 19.89 -10.61
CA THR A 119 -12.75 21.11 -10.04
C THR A 119 -11.78 20.81 -8.90
N ARG A 120 -11.84 19.60 -8.33
CA ARG A 120 -10.97 19.11 -7.26
C ARG A 120 -10.42 17.75 -7.62
N ILE A 121 -9.14 17.50 -7.29
CA ILE A 121 -8.51 16.21 -7.52
C ILE A 121 -7.87 15.73 -6.23
N VAL A 122 -8.21 14.50 -5.82
CA VAL A 122 -7.69 13.86 -4.61
C VAL A 122 -6.89 12.63 -5.00
N LEU A 123 -5.70 12.49 -4.42
CA LEU A 123 -4.84 11.32 -4.60
C LEU A 123 -5.24 10.22 -3.63
N TRP A 124 -5.30 8.99 -4.11
CA TRP A 124 -5.59 7.80 -3.32
C TRP A 124 -4.42 6.83 -3.37
N GLY A 125 -3.76 6.65 -2.23
CA GLY A 125 -2.61 5.76 -2.09
C GLY A 125 -2.92 4.57 -1.18
N TRP A 126 -3.33 3.42 -1.74
CA TRP A 126 -3.43 2.17 -1.02
C TRP A 126 -2.13 1.39 -1.09
N SER A 127 -1.69 0.78 0.05
CA SER A 127 -0.48 -0.06 0.08
C SER A 127 0.76 0.71 -0.42
N GLY A 128 1.46 0.18 -1.42
CA GLY A 128 2.58 0.85 -2.09
C GLY A 128 2.19 2.10 -2.87
N GLY A 129 0.92 2.29 -3.17
CA GLY A 129 0.39 3.54 -3.71
C GLY A 129 0.54 4.72 -2.75
N GLY A 130 0.56 4.46 -1.44
CA GLY A 130 0.83 5.48 -0.43
C GLY A 130 2.17 6.19 -0.65
N ALA A 131 3.23 5.42 -0.85
CA ALA A 131 4.55 5.99 -1.15
C ALA A 131 4.58 6.71 -2.51
N THR A 132 3.87 6.19 -3.52
CA THR A 132 3.76 6.81 -4.84
C THR A 132 3.13 8.20 -4.74
N MET A 133 1.97 8.30 -4.07
CA MET A 133 1.22 9.55 -3.97
C MET A 133 1.90 10.56 -3.04
N THR A 134 2.57 10.12 -1.97
CA THR A 134 3.33 11.03 -1.09
C THR A 134 4.58 11.59 -1.77
N LEU A 135 5.33 10.81 -2.54
CA LEU A 135 6.45 11.35 -3.33
C LEU A 135 5.92 12.37 -4.35
N TYR A 136 4.87 12.01 -5.09
CA TYR A 136 4.27 12.90 -6.08
C TYR A 136 3.90 14.24 -5.48
N GLU A 137 3.07 14.25 -4.43
CA GLU A 137 2.56 15.50 -3.84
C GLU A 137 3.67 16.31 -3.16
N SER A 138 4.60 15.64 -2.47
CA SER A 138 5.76 16.33 -1.89
C SER A 138 6.57 17.11 -2.95
N VAL A 139 6.76 16.52 -4.14
CA VAL A 139 7.43 17.19 -5.27
C VAL A 139 6.53 18.25 -5.89
N ALA A 140 5.24 17.99 -6.03
CA ALA A 140 4.29 18.97 -6.58
C ALA A 140 4.20 20.24 -5.73
N GLU A 141 4.24 20.13 -4.40
CA GLU A 141 4.23 21.28 -3.50
C GLU A 141 5.57 22.05 -3.45
N ASN A 142 6.71 21.33 -3.50
CA ASN A 142 8.01 21.90 -3.11
C ASN A 142 9.08 21.83 -4.21
N GLY A 143 8.76 21.22 -5.36
CA GLY A 143 9.72 20.97 -6.44
C GLY A 143 10.63 19.75 -6.17
N PRO A 144 11.48 19.38 -7.15
CA PRO A 144 12.28 18.15 -7.10
C PRO A 144 13.40 18.15 -6.05
N SER A 145 13.76 19.31 -5.48
CA SER A 145 14.79 19.40 -4.43
C SER A 145 14.51 18.48 -3.23
N VAL A 146 13.23 18.13 -2.95
CA VAL A 146 12.85 17.24 -1.86
C VAL A 146 13.31 15.79 -2.06
N CYS A 147 13.62 15.39 -3.30
CA CYS A 147 14.12 14.06 -3.67
C CYS A 147 15.55 14.08 -4.23
N GLN A 148 16.27 15.22 -4.15
CA GLN A 148 17.64 15.40 -4.66
C GLN A 148 18.70 15.56 -3.55
N GLY A 149 18.33 15.36 -2.29
CA GLY A 149 19.25 15.52 -1.16
C GLY A 149 20.43 14.52 -1.19
N PRO A 150 21.59 14.88 -0.62
CA PRO A 150 22.82 14.06 -0.70
C PRO A 150 22.73 12.72 0.06
N LYS A 151 21.76 12.59 0.96
CA LYS A 151 21.50 11.32 1.69
C LYS A 151 20.72 10.30 0.85
N LYS A 152 20.11 10.72 -0.26
CA LYS A 152 19.32 9.84 -1.13
C LYS A 152 20.21 8.82 -1.84
N LEU A 153 19.85 7.53 -1.76
CA LEU A 153 20.51 6.46 -2.53
C LEU A 153 20.34 6.68 -4.04
N VAL A 154 19.18 7.18 -4.45
CA VAL A 154 18.89 7.61 -5.81
C VAL A 154 18.23 8.98 -5.76
N GLN A 155 18.70 9.91 -6.58
CA GLN A 155 18.10 11.23 -6.71
C GLN A 155 17.11 11.27 -7.86
N CYS A 156 16.02 12.02 -7.72
CA CYS A 156 15.11 12.27 -8.84
C CYS A 156 15.69 13.31 -9.81
N GLY A 157 15.17 13.32 -11.04
CA GLY A 157 15.56 14.29 -12.07
C GLY A 157 14.72 15.58 -12.05
N ASN A 158 15.19 16.57 -12.82
CA ASN A 158 14.47 17.84 -12.97
C ASN A 158 13.22 17.75 -13.84
N GLU A 159 12.98 16.62 -14.51
CA GLU A 159 11.73 16.34 -15.26
C GLU A 159 10.49 16.29 -14.36
N LEU A 160 10.69 16.24 -13.05
CA LEU A 160 9.62 16.36 -12.05
C LEU A 160 9.28 17.83 -11.70
N MET A 161 9.90 18.81 -12.34
CA MET A 161 9.55 20.21 -12.13
C MET A 161 8.13 20.50 -12.63
N GLY A 162 7.37 21.29 -11.85
CA GLY A 162 6.06 21.77 -12.24
C GLY A 162 4.96 20.70 -12.27
N LEU A 163 5.07 19.66 -11.45
CA LEU A 163 3.97 18.70 -11.29
C LEU A 163 2.70 19.41 -10.78
N PRO A 164 1.52 19.11 -11.35
CA PRO A 164 0.25 19.66 -10.86
C PRO A 164 -0.03 19.21 -9.42
N ARG A 165 -0.32 20.16 -8.52
CA ARG A 165 -0.71 19.88 -7.14
C ARG A 165 -2.10 19.24 -7.08
N ALA A 166 -2.30 18.34 -6.12
CA ALA A 166 -3.62 17.84 -5.76
C ALA A 166 -4.31 18.75 -4.73
N ASP A 167 -5.60 18.53 -4.53
CA ASP A 167 -6.40 19.23 -3.50
C ASP A 167 -6.44 18.44 -2.18
N GLY A 168 -6.20 17.13 -2.20
CA GLY A 168 -6.18 16.27 -1.03
C GLY A 168 -5.44 14.96 -1.25
N LEU A 169 -5.06 14.31 -0.15
CA LEU A 169 -4.36 13.02 -0.14
C LEU A 169 -5.05 12.05 0.82
N ILE A 170 -5.33 10.84 0.36
CA ILE A 170 -5.86 9.74 1.17
C ILE A 170 -4.87 8.59 1.15
N LEU A 171 -4.37 8.18 2.30
CA LEU A 171 -3.51 7.03 2.50
C LEU A 171 -4.31 5.89 3.12
N VAL A 172 -4.38 4.75 2.44
CA VAL A 172 -5.19 3.61 2.88
C VAL A 172 -4.27 2.42 3.14
N ASP A 173 -4.16 2.06 4.40
CA ASP A 173 -3.26 1.00 4.87
C ASP A 173 -1.90 1.03 4.16
N ALA A 174 -1.41 2.26 4.01
CA ALA A 174 -0.18 2.53 3.29
C ALA A 174 1.02 1.94 4.05
N HIS A 175 1.86 1.21 3.33
CA HIS A 175 3.08 0.74 3.95
C HIS A 175 4.14 1.86 4.06
N PRO A 176 5.10 1.74 5.00
CA PRO A 176 6.08 2.79 5.26
C PRO A 176 7.10 2.98 4.13
N GLY A 177 6.89 2.31 3.02
CA GLY A 177 7.75 2.23 1.85
C GLY A 177 8.14 0.79 1.53
N ASN A 178 8.23 0.45 0.24
CA ASN A 178 8.67 -0.89 -0.15
C ASN A 178 10.05 -1.27 0.42
N PRO A 179 11.05 -0.37 0.45
CA PRO A 179 12.35 -0.68 1.03
C PRO A 179 12.29 -0.94 2.55
N VAL A 180 11.35 -0.32 3.28
CA VAL A 180 11.11 -0.64 4.70
C VAL A 180 10.53 -2.04 4.84
N ASN A 181 9.57 -2.41 3.96
CA ASN A 181 9.10 -3.79 3.90
C ASN A 181 10.24 -4.76 3.52
N GLY A 182 11.15 -4.34 2.64
CA GLY A 182 12.33 -5.10 2.25
C GLY A 182 13.26 -5.37 3.43
N VAL A 183 13.66 -4.34 4.19
CA VAL A 183 14.54 -4.52 5.36
C VAL A 183 13.88 -5.36 6.45
N ARG A 184 12.57 -5.25 6.65
CA ARG A 184 11.82 -6.07 7.62
C ARG A 184 11.60 -7.51 7.16
N ASN A 185 11.81 -7.80 5.88
CA ASN A 185 11.59 -9.10 5.27
C ASN A 185 12.89 -9.85 4.94
N VAL A 186 14.00 -9.13 4.74
CA VAL A 186 15.27 -9.76 4.43
C VAL A 186 15.68 -10.77 5.51
N ASN A 187 16.15 -11.96 5.11
CA ASN A 187 16.56 -12.99 6.06
C ASN A 187 17.91 -12.62 6.71
N PRO A 188 17.96 -12.24 8.00
CA PRO A 188 19.20 -11.83 8.64
C PRO A 188 20.14 -13.00 8.97
N ALA A 189 19.65 -14.23 8.91
CA ALA A 189 20.45 -15.43 9.15
C ALA A 189 21.51 -15.66 8.07
N ILE A 190 21.41 -14.98 6.91
CA ILE A 190 22.43 -14.97 5.88
C ILE A 190 23.48 -13.90 6.23
N THR A 191 24.63 -14.33 6.67
CA THR A 191 25.74 -13.45 7.10
C THR A 191 26.77 -13.20 6.00
N ASN A 192 26.75 -14.02 4.94
CA ASN A 192 27.66 -13.92 3.79
C ASN A 192 26.85 -14.11 2.49
N GLU A 193 26.78 -13.06 1.66
CA GLU A 193 26.01 -13.09 0.41
C GLU A 193 26.58 -14.06 -0.64
N ASN A 194 27.86 -14.42 -0.55
CA ASN A 194 28.48 -15.42 -1.43
C ASN A 194 28.20 -16.88 -0.98
N ARG A 195 27.68 -17.07 0.22
CA ARG A 195 27.36 -18.37 0.83
C ARG A 195 25.97 -18.36 1.46
N PRO A 196 24.91 -18.14 0.64
CA PRO A 196 23.52 -18.06 1.13
C PRO A 196 22.98 -19.42 1.66
N ASP A 197 23.73 -20.49 1.46
CA ASP A 197 23.52 -21.80 2.06
C ASP A 197 23.91 -21.84 3.56
N GLN A 198 24.80 -20.96 4.01
CA GLN A 198 25.25 -20.87 5.40
C GLN A 198 24.32 -19.95 6.20
N VAL A 199 23.48 -20.58 7.01
CA VAL A 199 22.49 -19.91 7.83
C VAL A 199 22.94 -19.91 9.30
N ASP A 200 22.98 -18.73 9.94
CA ASP A 200 23.17 -18.62 11.37
C ASP A 200 21.89 -19.06 12.12
N PRO A 201 21.92 -20.21 12.84
CA PRO A 201 20.73 -20.70 13.52
C PRO A 201 20.25 -19.78 14.66
N MET A 202 21.11 -18.91 15.16
CA MET A 202 20.77 -17.93 16.21
C MET A 202 19.94 -16.76 15.65
N LEU A 203 19.89 -16.59 14.34
CA LEU A 203 19.12 -15.58 13.63
C LEU A 203 18.01 -16.17 12.74
N ASP A 204 17.81 -17.51 12.77
CA ASP A 204 16.75 -18.15 12.01
C ASP A 204 15.39 -17.91 12.69
N PRO A 205 14.45 -17.16 12.03
CA PRO A 205 13.14 -16.88 12.59
C PRO A 205 12.24 -18.14 12.68
N PHE A 206 12.58 -19.20 11.95
CA PHE A 206 11.83 -20.46 11.90
C PHE A 206 12.42 -21.55 12.81
N ASN A 207 13.37 -21.21 13.67
CA ASN A 207 13.90 -22.10 14.68
C ASN A 207 13.04 -22.01 15.94
N SER A 208 12.50 -23.17 16.40
CA SER A 208 11.67 -23.23 17.62
C SER A 208 12.43 -22.76 18.88
N ARG A 209 13.76 -22.94 18.94
CA ARG A 209 14.58 -22.43 20.04
C ARG A 209 14.60 -20.90 20.13
N ASN A 210 14.31 -20.21 19.03
CA ASN A 210 14.20 -18.74 18.96
C ASN A 210 12.78 -18.24 19.27
N GLY A 211 11.77 -19.13 19.36
CA GLY A 211 10.39 -18.77 19.68
C GLY A 211 9.38 -19.03 18.54
N TYR A 212 9.80 -19.69 17.45
CA TYR A 212 8.91 -20.05 16.34
C TYR A 212 7.88 -21.10 16.74
N ASN A 213 6.63 -20.88 16.38
CA ASN A 213 5.53 -21.84 16.49
C ASN A 213 4.99 -22.17 15.09
N PRO A 214 5.12 -23.42 14.59
CA PRO A 214 4.67 -23.80 13.26
C PRO A 214 3.14 -23.92 13.11
N THR A 215 2.40 -23.96 14.21
CA THR A 215 0.95 -24.18 14.21
C THR A 215 0.12 -23.01 14.71
N GLY A 216 0.76 -21.94 15.15
CA GLY A 216 0.07 -20.78 15.72
C GLY A 216 0.98 -19.55 15.85
N PRO A 217 0.57 -18.57 16.68
CA PRO A 217 1.38 -17.41 16.93
C PRO A 217 2.75 -17.78 17.52
N SER A 218 3.81 -17.25 16.92
CA SER A 218 5.17 -17.31 17.48
C SER A 218 5.31 -16.27 18.59
N SER A 219 6.28 -16.49 19.49
CA SER A 219 6.60 -15.56 20.57
C SER A 219 8.12 -15.48 20.72
N TYR A 220 8.68 -14.36 20.28
CA TYR A 220 10.12 -14.13 20.32
C TYR A 220 10.51 -13.31 21.54
N SER A 221 11.60 -13.70 22.21
CA SER A 221 12.15 -12.91 23.34
C SER A 221 12.56 -11.51 22.90
N GLY A 222 12.56 -10.55 23.83
CA GLY A 222 13.03 -9.18 23.55
C GLY A 222 14.48 -9.15 23.06
N GLU A 223 15.34 -10.02 23.62
CA GLU A 223 16.73 -10.16 23.20
C GLU A 223 16.86 -10.67 21.76
N PHE A 224 16.08 -11.71 21.40
CA PHE A 224 16.07 -12.21 20.03
C PHE A 224 15.57 -11.13 19.06
N LYS A 225 14.46 -10.46 19.35
CA LYS A 225 13.92 -9.36 18.52
C LYS A 225 14.94 -8.26 18.27
N LYS A 226 15.60 -7.78 19.32
CA LYS A 226 16.64 -6.74 19.19
C LYS A 226 17.79 -7.19 18.27
N ARG A 227 18.31 -8.41 18.48
CA ARG A 227 19.38 -8.99 17.65
C ARG A 227 18.93 -9.19 16.21
N TYR A 228 17.72 -9.69 16.00
CA TYR A 228 17.16 -9.98 14.71
C TYR A 228 16.97 -8.69 13.88
N PHE A 229 16.34 -7.66 14.45
CA PHE A 229 16.08 -6.40 13.76
C PHE A 229 17.36 -5.65 13.41
N LYS A 230 18.35 -5.69 14.30
CA LYS A 230 19.68 -5.16 13.98
C LYS A 230 20.32 -5.91 12.82
N ALA A 231 20.30 -7.24 12.85
CA ALA A 231 20.90 -8.07 11.80
C ALA A 231 20.20 -7.92 10.43
N GLN A 232 18.89 -7.64 10.41
CA GLN A 232 18.18 -7.27 9.17
C GLN A 232 18.70 -5.94 8.60
N ALA A 233 18.87 -4.92 9.43
CA ALA A 233 19.45 -3.65 9.02
C ALA A 233 20.90 -3.81 8.51
N ASP A 234 21.73 -4.57 9.24
CA ASP A 234 23.12 -4.85 8.85
C ASP A 234 23.18 -5.55 7.47
N ARG A 235 22.31 -6.53 7.23
CA ARG A 235 22.25 -7.22 5.93
C ARG A 235 21.78 -6.26 4.82
N MET A 236 20.74 -5.46 5.04
CA MET A 236 20.28 -4.49 4.05
C MET A 236 21.40 -3.49 3.70
N ASN A 237 22.13 -3.00 4.69
CA ASN A 237 23.25 -2.09 4.46
C ASN A 237 24.37 -2.73 3.63
N ARG A 238 24.73 -4.01 3.89
CA ARG A 238 25.70 -4.75 3.06
C ARG A 238 25.22 -4.89 1.61
N LEU A 239 23.94 -5.21 1.40
CA LEU A 239 23.35 -5.31 0.07
C LEU A 239 23.39 -3.96 -0.67
N ILE A 240 23.15 -2.85 0.03
CA ILE A 240 23.25 -1.50 -0.53
C ILE A 240 24.69 -1.21 -0.93
N ASP A 241 25.69 -1.50 -0.08
CA ASP A 241 27.08 -1.26 -0.36
C ASP A 241 27.55 -2.07 -1.59
N LEU A 242 27.15 -3.35 -1.68
CA LEU A 242 27.40 -4.21 -2.84
C LEU A 242 26.76 -3.65 -4.14
N ALA A 243 25.52 -3.14 -4.05
CA ALA A 243 24.84 -2.56 -5.21
C ALA A 243 25.50 -1.25 -5.67
N LEU A 244 25.96 -0.41 -4.74
CA LEU A 244 26.71 0.83 -5.05
C LEU A 244 28.09 0.53 -5.67
N GLU A 245 28.79 -0.49 -5.19
CA GLU A 245 30.02 -0.96 -5.79
C GLU A 245 29.80 -1.41 -7.24
N LYS A 246 28.81 -2.28 -7.47
CA LYS A 246 28.42 -2.72 -8.83
C LYS A 246 28.02 -1.54 -9.72
N GLN A 247 27.27 -0.56 -9.20
CA GLN A 247 26.93 0.65 -9.93
C GLN A 247 28.19 1.47 -10.32
N SER A 248 29.19 1.52 -9.44
CA SER A 248 30.47 2.17 -9.74
C SER A 248 31.24 1.47 -10.86
N LEU A 249 31.25 0.12 -10.86
CA LEU A 249 31.85 -0.69 -11.95
C LEU A 249 31.12 -0.45 -13.28
N MET A 250 29.78 -0.34 -13.27
CA MET A 250 29.02 0.01 -14.47
C MET A 250 29.43 1.37 -15.04
N LYS A 251 29.52 2.39 -14.18
CA LYS A 251 29.96 3.74 -14.58
C LYS A 251 31.38 3.75 -15.15
N ALA A 252 32.23 2.81 -14.71
CA ALA A 252 33.59 2.62 -15.22
C ALA A 252 33.66 1.74 -16.46
N GLY A 253 32.53 1.29 -17.02
CA GLY A 253 32.49 0.39 -18.19
C GLY A 253 32.98 -1.03 -17.93
N LYS A 254 32.92 -1.48 -16.65
CA LYS A 254 33.41 -2.80 -16.19
C LYS A 254 32.27 -3.75 -15.82
N SER A 255 31.07 -3.58 -16.38
CA SER A 255 29.91 -4.45 -16.23
C SER A 255 29.49 -5.06 -17.56
N SER A 256 28.60 -6.07 -17.51
CA SER A 256 28.08 -6.72 -18.72
C SER A 256 27.24 -5.78 -19.58
N TYR A 257 26.55 -4.84 -18.95
CA TYR A 257 25.70 -3.83 -19.62
C TYR A 257 26.02 -2.43 -19.09
N PRO A 258 26.03 -1.40 -19.96
CA PRO A 258 26.42 -0.04 -19.56
C PRO A 258 25.31 0.70 -18.79
N ASP A 259 24.06 0.27 -18.95
CA ASP A 259 22.89 0.98 -18.43
C ASP A 259 22.31 0.38 -17.14
N ASP A 260 22.40 -0.94 -16.91
CA ASP A 260 21.98 -1.65 -15.70
C ASP A 260 22.56 -3.07 -15.67
N ASP A 261 22.43 -3.79 -14.54
CA ASP A 261 22.85 -5.18 -14.45
C ASP A 261 21.98 -5.92 -13.42
N ALA A 262 22.02 -7.26 -13.45
CA ALA A 262 21.27 -8.10 -12.54
C ALA A 262 21.72 -7.92 -11.08
N PHE A 263 20.74 -7.87 -10.18
CA PHE A 263 20.94 -7.86 -8.74
C PHE A 263 20.04 -8.89 -8.10
N VAL A 264 20.50 -10.13 -8.08
CA VAL A 264 19.78 -11.27 -7.51
C VAL A 264 20.24 -11.47 -6.07
N VAL A 265 19.29 -11.50 -5.12
CA VAL A 265 19.57 -11.69 -3.70
C VAL A 265 18.95 -13.01 -3.25
N PRO A 266 19.73 -14.11 -3.22
CA PRO A 266 19.28 -15.41 -2.72
C PRO A 266 18.86 -15.29 -1.24
N ARG A 267 17.75 -15.93 -0.87
CA ARG A 267 17.15 -15.78 0.47
C ARG A 267 16.97 -14.31 0.89
N GLY A 268 16.70 -13.45 -0.10
CA GLY A 268 16.37 -12.05 0.10
C GLY A 268 15.01 -11.84 0.75
N VAL A 269 14.12 -12.85 0.63
CA VAL A 269 12.86 -12.93 1.34
C VAL A 269 13.03 -13.93 2.48
N GLY A 270 12.83 -13.48 3.71
CA GLY A 270 13.12 -14.29 4.88
C GLY A 270 11.94 -14.46 5.80
N GLY A 271 11.83 -13.59 6.76
CA GLY A 271 10.79 -13.68 7.76
C GLY A 271 10.46 -12.33 8.37
N ARG A 272 9.31 -11.84 8.03
CA ARG A 272 8.77 -10.66 8.69
C ARG A 272 8.20 -11.08 10.04
N LEU A 273 8.96 -10.85 11.13
CA LEU A 273 8.58 -11.33 12.47
C LEU A 273 7.18 -10.90 12.87
N MET A 274 6.73 -9.69 12.48
CA MET A 274 5.39 -9.19 12.81
C MET A 274 4.25 -9.99 12.16
N GLN A 275 4.54 -10.83 11.17
CA GLN A 275 3.55 -11.77 10.60
C GLN A 275 3.54 -13.10 11.37
N LEU A 276 4.64 -13.47 12.01
CA LEU A 276 4.77 -14.68 12.82
C LEU A 276 4.33 -14.43 14.27
N ASP A 277 4.71 -13.26 14.81
CA ASP A 277 4.38 -12.77 16.15
C ASP A 277 3.46 -11.55 16.05
N PRO A 278 2.13 -11.72 16.17
CA PRO A 278 1.18 -10.61 16.11
C PRO A 278 1.36 -9.57 17.22
N GLY A 279 2.09 -9.87 18.29
CA GLY A 279 2.41 -8.94 19.37
C GLY A 279 3.37 -7.80 18.95
N ILE A 280 4.06 -7.94 17.81
CA ILE A 280 4.98 -6.91 17.30
C ILE A 280 4.17 -5.84 16.54
N HIS A 281 4.25 -4.57 16.94
CA HIS A 281 3.49 -3.46 16.33
C HIS A 281 1.97 -3.77 16.24
N HIS A 282 1.42 -4.36 17.30
CA HIS A 282 0.04 -4.83 17.28
C HIS A 282 -1.00 -3.73 17.54
N ALA A 283 -0.58 -2.56 18.04
CA ALA A 283 -1.49 -1.50 18.44
C ALA A 283 -0.97 -0.11 18.07
N THR A 284 -1.88 0.88 18.09
CA THR A 284 -1.50 2.29 18.12
C THR A 284 -0.86 2.63 19.47
N VAL A 285 0.02 3.63 19.50
CA VAL A 285 0.64 4.10 20.75
C VAL A 285 -0.29 5.09 21.48
N LYS A 286 -1.02 5.87 20.70
CA LYS A 286 -1.97 6.87 21.22
C LYS A 286 -3.41 6.41 21.01
N PRO A 287 -4.37 6.91 21.81
CA PRO A 287 -5.78 6.76 21.48
C PRO A 287 -6.08 7.35 20.10
N GLN A 288 -6.72 6.56 19.25
CA GLN A 288 -7.05 6.90 17.87
C GLN A 288 -8.51 6.59 17.59
N LYS A 289 -9.10 7.16 16.54
CA LYS A 289 -10.45 6.82 16.10
C LYS A 289 -10.49 5.38 15.59
N LEU A 290 -11.41 4.59 16.14
CA LEU A 290 -11.80 3.28 15.65
C LEU A 290 -13.21 3.36 15.07
N LEU A 291 -13.33 3.15 13.77
CA LEU A 291 -14.61 3.00 13.09
C LEU A 291 -15.09 1.56 13.27
N LYS A 292 -16.12 1.41 14.09
CA LYS A 292 -16.72 0.12 14.44
C LYS A 292 -17.56 -0.43 13.29
N ASN A 293 -17.77 -1.75 13.28
CA ASN A 293 -18.62 -2.40 12.27
C ASN A 293 -20.07 -1.88 12.23
N ASN A 294 -20.58 -1.37 13.33
CA ASN A 294 -21.91 -0.74 13.40
C ASN A 294 -21.94 0.74 12.97
N GLY A 295 -20.83 1.27 12.42
CA GLY A 295 -20.70 2.65 11.95
C GLY A 295 -20.40 3.69 13.04
N THR A 296 -20.35 3.32 14.31
CA THR A 296 -19.96 4.25 15.38
C THR A 296 -18.44 4.46 15.43
N ILE A 297 -18.02 5.62 15.93
CA ILE A 297 -16.61 5.95 16.13
C ILE A 297 -16.35 6.05 17.63
N VAL A 298 -15.32 5.32 18.09
CA VAL A 298 -14.80 5.42 19.46
C VAL A 298 -13.33 5.83 19.42
N THR A 299 -12.85 6.50 20.47
CA THR A 299 -11.45 6.90 20.60
C THR A 299 -10.78 6.06 21.68
N GLN A 300 -9.79 5.26 21.30
CA GLN A 300 -9.06 4.37 22.21
C GLN A 300 -7.69 4.00 21.61
N VAL A 301 -6.81 3.38 22.40
CA VAL A 301 -5.68 2.63 21.84
C VAL A 301 -6.27 1.45 21.06
N VAL A 302 -5.95 1.36 19.77
CA VAL A 302 -6.56 0.36 18.89
C VAL A 302 -5.58 -0.79 18.70
N GLU A 303 -6.01 -1.98 19.12
CA GLU A 303 -5.26 -3.21 18.90
C GLU A 303 -5.67 -3.89 17.60
N SER A 304 -4.69 -4.44 16.87
CA SER A 304 -4.94 -5.21 15.67
C SER A 304 -5.47 -6.60 16.02
N VAL A 305 -6.55 -7.01 15.36
CA VAL A 305 -7.13 -8.36 15.51
C VAL A 305 -6.52 -9.40 14.57
N ARG A 306 -5.42 -9.04 13.86
CA ARG A 306 -4.77 -9.92 12.87
C ARG A 306 -4.34 -11.26 13.45
N LYS A 307 -4.39 -12.30 12.63
CA LYS A 307 -3.85 -13.63 12.97
C LYS A 307 -2.38 -13.76 12.56
N ALA A 308 -1.67 -14.66 13.20
CA ALA A 308 -0.33 -15.06 12.78
C ALA A 308 -0.38 -15.79 11.43
N SER A 309 0.73 -15.74 10.68
CA SER A 309 0.92 -16.44 9.40
C SER A 309 2.02 -17.51 9.51
N PRO A 310 1.81 -18.62 10.23
CA PRO A 310 2.83 -19.63 10.46
C PRO A 310 3.29 -20.34 9.17
N GLN A 311 2.43 -20.34 8.13
CA GLN A 311 2.75 -20.87 6.78
C GLN A 311 3.84 -20.07 6.05
N LEU A 312 4.28 -18.93 6.56
CA LEU A 312 5.31 -18.10 5.94
C LEU A 312 6.62 -18.87 5.68
N LYS A 313 6.95 -19.85 6.53
CA LYS A 313 8.11 -20.72 6.35
C LYS A 313 8.07 -21.48 5.03
N SER A 314 6.96 -22.12 4.70
CA SER A 314 6.79 -22.87 3.46
C SER A 314 6.73 -21.97 2.23
N GLN A 315 6.13 -20.79 2.35
CA GLN A 315 6.04 -19.80 1.28
C GLN A 315 7.40 -19.22 0.89
N ASN A 316 8.42 -19.28 1.75
CA ASN A 316 9.77 -18.76 1.51
C ASN A 316 10.82 -19.90 1.36
N ALA A 317 10.40 -21.13 1.18
CA ALA A 317 11.28 -22.30 1.14
C ALA A 317 11.90 -22.58 -0.24
N THR A 318 11.27 -22.10 -1.32
CA THR A 318 11.73 -22.32 -2.69
C THR A 318 12.72 -21.25 -3.14
N PHE A 319 13.46 -21.52 -4.21
CA PHE A 319 14.33 -20.52 -4.84
C PHE A 319 13.52 -19.34 -5.39
N GLU A 320 12.41 -19.61 -6.03
CA GLU A 320 11.54 -18.60 -6.62
C GLU A 320 10.95 -17.67 -5.56
N ASP A 321 10.32 -18.22 -4.53
CA ASP A 321 9.65 -17.44 -3.48
C ASP A 321 10.64 -16.74 -2.53
N GLY A 322 11.80 -17.37 -2.28
CA GLY A 322 12.81 -16.88 -1.33
C GLY A 322 13.83 -15.90 -1.93
N THR A 323 13.85 -15.70 -3.24
CA THR A 323 14.86 -14.88 -3.94
C THR A 323 14.28 -13.57 -4.44
N LEU A 324 15.02 -12.46 -4.25
CA LEU A 324 14.70 -11.19 -4.91
C LEU A 324 15.39 -11.13 -6.26
N PHE A 325 14.60 -11.05 -7.33
CA PHE A 325 15.05 -10.90 -8.70
C PHE A 325 14.94 -9.44 -9.12
N LEU A 326 16.03 -8.69 -9.03
CA LEU A 326 16.05 -7.24 -9.27
C LEU A 326 17.19 -6.88 -10.21
N THR A 327 17.25 -5.61 -10.60
CA THR A 327 18.44 -4.99 -11.17
C THR A 327 19.09 -4.06 -10.14
N ILE A 328 20.33 -3.65 -10.35
CA ILE A 328 21.04 -2.73 -9.47
C ILE A 328 20.24 -1.44 -9.28
N LYS A 329 19.74 -0.87 -10.37
CA LYS A 329 18.97 0.37 -10.32
C LYS A 329 17.62 0.18 -9.61
N SER A 330 16.89 -0.91 -9.88
CA SER A 330 15.60 -1.14 -9.21
C SER A 330 15.76 -1.44 -7.73
N PHE A 331 16.83 -2.13 -7.34
CA PHE A 331 17.16 -2.36 -5.94
C PHE A 331 17.39 -1.02 -5.21
N LEU A 332 18.31 -0.19 -5.72
CA LEU A 332 18.65 1.08 -5.09
C LEU A 332 17.47 2.08 -5.08
N SER A 333 16.67 2.11 -6.14
CA SER A 333 15.55 3.05 -6.30
C SER A 333 14.31 2.66 -5.49
N ALA A 334 13.93 1.39 -5.51
CA ALA A 334 12.63 0.98 -5.00
C ALA A 334 12.69 0.02 -3.79
N ASN A 335 13.84 -0.60 -3.50
CA ASN A 335 13.96 -1.71 -2.55
C ASN A 335 15.02 -1.49 -1.46
N ALA A 336 15.79 -0.41 -1.53
CA ALA A 336 16.89 -0.12 -0.63
C ALA A 336 16.59 1.06 0.31
N ILE A 337 16.94 0.91 1.58
CA ILE A 337 16.85 1.95 2.61
C ILE A 337 17.92 1.70 3.68
N ARG A 338 18.63 2.74 4.10
CA ARG A 338 19.58 2.66 5.20
C ARG A 338 18.84 2.51 6.53
N ALA A 339 19.39 1.68 7.40
CA ALA A 339 18.82 1.45 8.72
C ALA A 339 19.89 1.02 9.73
N THR A 340 19.66 1.29 11.01
CA THR A 340 20.42 0.74 12.14
C THR A 340 19.64 -0.37 12.86
N ASP A 341 18.33 -0.39 12.67
CA ASP A 341 17.39 -1.39 13.15
C ASP A 341 16.21 -1.43 12.17
N SER A 342 15.64 -2.61 11.90
CA SER A 342 14.58 -2.78 10.88
C SER A 342 13.21 -2.28 11.31
N MET A 343 13.01 -1.97 12.59
CA MET A 343 11.73 -1.47 13.12
C MET A 343 11.81 0.03 13.42
N ASP A 344 12.70 0.45 14.32
CA ASP A 344 12.75 1.80 14.87
C ASP A 344 13.93 2.62 14.37
N GLY A 345 14.92 1.99 13.72
CA GLY A 345 16.16 2.62 13.24
C GLY A 345 16.21 2.89 11.74
N ILE A 346 15.09 3.21 11.11
CA ILE A 346 14.99 3.45 9.65
C ILE A 346 15.39 4.89 9.31
N ASP A 347 16.36 5.06 8.41
CA ASP A 347 16.62 6.35 7.76
C ASP A 347 15.67 6.53 6.57
N TYR A 348 14.43 6.95 6.86
CA TYR A 348 13.39 7.13 5.84
C TYR A 348 13.83 8.03 4.69
N CYS A 349 14.72 9.00 4.95
CA CYS A 349 15.13 9.94 3.92
C CYS A 349 16.29 9.45 3.05
N SER A 350 16.86 8.28 3.32
CA SER A 350 17.81 7.63 2.41
C SER A 350 17.12 7.06 1.15
N SER A 351 15.81 6.87 1.16
CA SER A 351 15.00 6.44 0.01
C SER A 351 13.92 7.47 -0.35
N ASN A 352 13.54 7.55 -1.62
CA ASN A 352 12.36 8.30 -2.06
C ASN A 352 11.06 7.49 -1.90
N ASN A 353 11.17 6.18 -1.78
CA ASN A 353 10.04 5.27 -1.59
C ASN A 353 9.73 5.08 -0.08
N ALA A 354 9.55 6.18 0.64
CA ALA A 354 9.29 6.19 2.08
C ALA A 354 8.40 7.37 2.47
N PRO A 355 7.09 7.17 2.69
CA PRO A 355 6.14 8.23 3.06
C PRO A 355 6.60 9.09 4.23
N PRO A 356 7.20 8.56 5.32
CA PRO A 356 7.62 9.39 6.46
C PRO A 356 8.68 10.46 6.13
N CYS A 357 9.42 10.32 5.01
CA CYS A 357 10.34 11.38 4.56
C CYS A 357 9.60 12.52 3.85
N HIS A 358 8.47 12.25 3.22
CA HIS A 358 7.74 13.19 2.37
C HIS A 358 6.57 13.87 3.08
N LEU A 359 5.85 13.17 3.94
CA LEU A 359 4.69 13.68 4.68
C LEU A 359 4.95 14.96 5.48
N PRO A 360 6.15 15.18 6.07
CA PRO A 360 6.47 16.48 6.72
C PRO A 360 6.54 17.68 5.76
N LYS A 361 6.39 17.47 4.47
CA LYS A 361 6.48 18.50 3.41
C LYS A 361 5.17 18.66 2.62
N ILE A 362 4.10 17.98 3.06
CA ILE A 362 2.78 17.99 2.42
C ILE A 362 1.81 18.72 3.33
N HIS A 363 1.10 19.72 2.77
CA HIS A 363 0.23 20.62 3.54
C HIS A 363 -1.24 20.54 3.13
N ILE A 364 -1.58 19.88 2.01
CA ILE A 364 -2.97 19.63 1.61
C ILE A 364 -3.71 18.75 2.63
N PRO A 365 -5.06 18.79 2.69
CA PRO A 365 -5.86 17.90 3.54
C PRO A 365 -5.46 16.42 3.39
N LEU A 366 -5.29 15.74 4.52
CA LEU A 366 -4.80 14.36 4.60
C LEU A 366 -5.76 13.46 5.39
N LEU A 367 -6.17 12.35 4.79
CA LEU A 367 -6.77 11.23 5.51
C LEU A 367 -5.80 10.05 5.54
N VAL A 368 -5.55 9.50 6.72
CA VAL A 368 -4.87 8.23 6.90
C VAL A 368 -5.85 7.21 7.45
N ALA A 369 -6.09 6.11 6.73
CA ALA A 369 -6.95 5.03 7.14
C ALA A 369 -6.12 3.74 7.31
N ALA A 370 -6.08 3.18 8.52
CA ALA A 370 -5.43 1.92 8.83
C ALA A 370 -6.44 0.77 8.90
N MET A 371 -6.01 -0.43 8.51
CA MET A 371 -6.84 -1.64 8.58
C MET A 371 -6.59 -2.38 9.90
N GLY A 372 -7.64 -2.55 10.71
CA GLY A 372 -7.57 -3.09 12.08
C GLY A 372 -7.18 -4.57 12.18
N ALA A 373 -7.26 -5.31 11.07
CA ALA A 373 -6.78 -6.70 10.99
C ALA A 373 -5.47 -6.83 10.20
N HIS A 374 -4.65 -5.75 10.12
CA HIS A 374 -3.39 -5.77 9.40
C HIS A 374 -2.22 -5.26 10.26
N TYR A 375 -0.99 -5.57 9.84
CA TYR A 375 0.22 -5.23 10.62
C TYR A 375 0.76 -3.82 10.35
N PHE A 376 0.15 -3.03 9.47
CA PHE A 376 0.54 -1.63 9.21
C PHE A 376 -0.13 -0.62 10.15
N ILE A 377 -0.89 -1.06 11.14
CA ILE A 377 -1.60 -0.15 12.05
C ILE A 377 -0.64 0.89 12.68
N ARG A 378 0.53 0.45 13.16
CA ARG A 378 1.55 1.34 13.73
C ARG A 378 2.24 2.21 12.69
N ASP A 379 2.49 1.67 11.47
CA ASP A 379 3.09 2.44 10.39
C ASP A 379 2.17 3.58 9.92
N ASN A 380 0.87 3.33 9.86
CA ASN A 380 -0.10 4.37 9.51
C ASN A 380 -0.25 5.44 10.61
N GLU A 381 -0.12 5.07 11.89
CA GLU A 381 -0.04 6.05 12.98
C GLU A 381 1.22 6.93 12.83
N ILE A 382 2.36 6.35 12.47
CA ILE A 382 3.59 7.11 12.17
C ILE A 382 3.35 8.07 10.99
N HIS A 383 2.69 7.65 9.91
CA HIS A 383 2.35 8.52 8.79
C HIS A 383 1.54 9.73 9.25
N TYR A 384 0.52 9.51 10.07
CA TYR A 384 -0.30 10.57 10.65
C TYR A 384 0.50 11.50 11.56
N ASP A 385 1.32 10.94 12.44
CA ASP A 385 2.10 11.71 13.41
C ASP A 385 3.11 12.66 12.73
N VAL A 386 3.82 12.20 11.70
CA VAL A 386 4.86 12.99 11.01
C VAL A 386 4.30 13.96 9.96
N ALA A 387 3.05 13.81 9.55
CA ALA A 387 2.45 14.66 8.52
C ALA A 387 2.30 16.10 8.98
N ALA A 388 2.74 17.05 8.12
CA ALA A 388 2.66 18.50 8.39
C ALA A 388 1.31 19.12 8.03
N SER A 389 0.41 18.39 7.36
CA SER A 389 -0.91 18.92 7.00
C SER A 389 -1.64 19.48 8.24
N PRO A 390 -2.14 20.72 8.19
CA PRO A 390 -2.94 21.30 9.29
C PRO A 390 -4.35 20.70 9.38
N ASP A 391 -4.86 20.13 8.28
CA ASP A 391 -6.13 19.40 8.20
C ASP A 391 -5.85 17.93 7.96
N LYS A 392 -5.54 17.19 9.03
CA LYS A 392 -5.27 15.76 8.95
C LYS A 392 -6.19 14.95 9.85
N ASP A 393 -6.59 13.79 9.37
CA ASP A 393 -7.43 12.84 10.09
C ASP A 393 -6.81 11.45 10.06
N PHE A 394 -7.03 10.67 11.15
CA PHE A 394 -6.62 9.28 11.25
C PHE A 394 -7.77 8.42 11.75
N VAL A 395 -8.02 7.31 11.08
CA VAL A 395 -9.05 6.35 11.45
C VAL A 395 -8.56 4.92 11.25
N VAL A 396 -8.84 4.05 12.22
CA VAL A 396 -8.65 2.60 12.08
C VAL A 396 -9.99 1.97 11.78
N ILE A 397 -10.04 1.07 10.79
CA ILE A 397 -11.25 0.36 10.37
C ILE A 397 -11.30 -1.00 11.08
N GLU A 398 -12.30 -1.19 11.95
CA GLU A 398 -12.45 -2.42 12.74
C GLU A 398 -12.49 -3.66 11.85
N GLY A 399 -11.66 -4.65 12.15
CA GLY A 399 -11.67 -5.96 11.47
C GLY A 399 -11.36 -5.96 9.99
N ALA A 400 -10.90 -4.83 9.42
CA ALA A 400 -10.52 -4.75 8.01
C ALA A 400 -9.15 -5.37 7.76
N GLU A 401 -9.03 -6.19 6.72
CA GLU A 401 -7.76 -6.67 6.16
C GLU A 401 -7.12 -5.64 5.23
N HIS A 402 -5.88 -5.89 4.81
CA HIS A 402 -5.14 -5.04 3.88
C HIS A 402 -5.93 -4.72 2.59
N GLY A 403 -6.70 -5.67 2.08
CA GLY A 403 -7.59 -5.51 0.93
C GLY A 403 -8.83 -4.64 1.16
N GLN A 404 -8.99 -4.07 2.36
CA GLN A 404 -10.13 -3.25 2.78
C GLN A 404 -11.42 -4.09 2.95
N THR A 405 -11.30 -5.41 2.99
CA THR A 405 -12.39 -6.37 3.17
C THR A 405 -12.42 -6.91 4.59
N PRO A 406 -13.54 -7.52 5.05
CA PRO A 406 -13.63 -8.13 6.36
C PRO A 406 -12.60 -9.25 6.57
N CYS A 407 -11.92 -9.27 7.73
CA CYS A 407 -11.11 -10.41 8.16
C CYS A 407 -11.99 -11.52 8.73
N VAL A 408 -12.57 -12.35 7.87
CA VAL A 408 -13.40 -13.49 8.31
C VAL A 408 -12.64 -14.42 9.27
N PRO A 409 -11.34 -14.77 9.06
CA PRO A 409 -10.60 -15.59 10.03
C PRO A 409 -10.37 -14.92 11.39
N CYS A 410 -10.52 -13.58 11.47
CA CYS A 410 -10.35 -12.83 12.72
C CYS A 410 -11.64 -12.76 13.57
N GLU A 411 -12.78 -13.11 12.99
CA GLU A 411 -14.08 -13.03 13.67
C GLU A 411 -14.18 -13.98 14.87
N THR A 412 -14.88 -13.53 15.91
CA THR A 412 -15.29 -14.34 17.08
C THR A 412 -16.73 -14.80 16.96
N SER A 413 -17.50 -14.15 16.09
CA SER A 413 -18.87 -14.53 15.71
C SER A 413 -19.08 -14.25 14.22
N PRO A 414 -19.84 -15.08 13.49
CA PRO A 414 -20.05 -14.89 12.05
C PRO A 414 -20.62 -13.53 11.72
N GLY A 415 -20.00 -12.84 10.75
CA GLY A 415 -20.41 -11.53 10.27
C GLY A 415 -20.03 -10.35 11.18
N GLN A 416 -19.14 -10.58 12.16
CA GLN A 416 -18.70 -9.51 13.09
C GLN A 416 -18.17 -8.27 12.37
N TYR A 417 -17.60 -8.42 11.18
CA TYR A 417 -17.00 -7.34 10.39
C TYR A 417 -17.66 -7.13 9.03
N SER A 418 -18.94 -7.57 8.86
CA SER A 418 -19.65 -7.58 7.57
C SER A 418 -19.74 -6.21 6.88
N ASP A 419 -19.83 -5.12 7.65
CA ASP A 419 -20.04 -3.77 7.15
C ASP A 419 -18.74 -2.96 6.96
N THR A 420 -17.59 -3.60 7.08
CA THR A 420 -16.25 -2.97 6.94
C THR A 420 -16.13 -2.14 5.68
N VAL A 421 -16.42 -2.72 4.50
CA VAL A 421 -16.34 -2.03 3.21
C VAL A 421 -17.26 -0.83 3.17
N LYS A 422 -18.55 -1.04 3.50
CA LYS A 422 -19.56 0.01 3.49
C LYS A 422 -19.14 1.18 4.39
N ASN A 423 -18.78 0.91 5.63
CA ASN A 423 -18.47 1.92 6.63
C ASN A 423 -17.22 2.72 6.27
N PHE A 424 -16.17 2.05 5.77
CA PHE A 424 -14.94 2.71 5.35
C PHE A 424 -15.18 3.68 4.19
N TYR A 425 -15.89 3.23 3.15
CA TYR A 425 -16.13 4.08 1.99
C TYR A 425 -17.18 5.16 2.24
N ASP A 426 -18.14 4.93 3.15
CA ASP A 426 -19.05 5.99 3.60
C ASP A 426 -18.32 7.06 4.40
N TYR A 427 -17.42 6.67 5.34
CA TYR A 427 -16.54 7.60 6.05
C TYR A 427 -15.68 8.43 5.09
N THR A 428 -15.12 7.79 4.09
CA THR A 428 -14.31 8.46 3.06
C THR A 428 -15.13 9.46 2.25
N ARG A 429 -16.35 9.09 1.82
CA ARG A 429 -17.29 10.00 1.14
C ARG A 429 -17.56 11.22 2.00
N ASP A 430 -17.87 11.03 3.26
CA ASP A 430 -18.22 12.13 4.18
C ASP A 430 -17.01 13.03 4.45
N TRP A 431 -15.81 12.45 4.54
CA TRP A 431 -14.55 13.19 4.64
C TRP A 431 -14.30 14.07 3.41
N LEU A 432 -14.51 13.53 2.21
CA LEU A 432 -14.36 14.24 0.92
C LEU A 432 -15.39 15.37 0.79
N ASN A 433 -16.68 15.07 0.97
CA ASN A 433 -17.77 16.04 0.80
C ASN A 433 -17.73 17.19 1.83
N LYS A 434 -17.08 16.98 2.98
CA LYS A 434 -16.90 18.04 4.00
C LYS A 434 -15.84 19.06 3.57
N ARG A 435 -14.90 18.70 2.71
CA ARG A 435 -13.70 19.51 2.38
C ARG A 435 -13.70 20.10 0.99
N PHE A 436 -14.35 19.44 0.09
CA PHE A 436 -14.31 19.75 -1.33
C PHE A 436 -15.71 19.87 -1.92
#